data_601ba348a04a23c4580c6b12fd26373b
#
_entry.id   601ba348a04a23c4580c6b12fd26373b
#
_cell.length_a   1.000
_cell.length_b   1.000
_cell.length_c   1.000
_cell.angle_alpha   90.00
_cell.angle_beta   90.00
_cell.angle_gamma   90.00
#
_symmetry.space_group_name_H-M   'P 1'
#
loop_
_entity.id
_entity.type
_entity.pdbx_description
1 polymer ?
#
loop_
_entity_poly.entity_id
_entity_poly.type
_entity_poly.pdbx_seq_one_letter_code
_entity_poly.pdbx_strand_id
1 'polypeptide(L)'
;MKEYYLNLYTKTRNEYFDYLKSLLLHEEKKFVITANTETFMLGIEDKEINEMLINPNNSIIADGIGLVKGARIKGLDIEERITGVDVAKYLLEECSKNNKKVFIFGAKEEVLGKMKKVITEEYSGIIISGMINGYINNKDEVFVKMIKETKPDV
;
A
#
# COMPACT_ATOMS: atom_id res chain seq x y z
N MET A 1 -7.73 -13.19 -14.48
CA MET A 1 -6.36 -13.52 -13.99
C MET A 1 -5.24 -13.10 -14.94
N LYS A 2 -5.32 -13.35 -16.28
CA LYS A 2 -4.25 -12.89 -17.21
C LYS A 2 -4.09 -11.36 -17.16
N GLU A 3 -5.18 -10.63 -17.07
CA GLU A 3 -5.21 -9.17 -16.99
C GLU A 3 -4.53 -8.63 -15.73
N TYR A 4 -4.65 -9.31 -14.58
CA TYR A 4 -3.99 -8.89 -13.35
C TYR A 4 -2.47 -8.84 -13.49
N TYR A 5 -1.89 -9.83 -14.21
CA TYR A 5 -0.46 -9.86 -14.47
C TYR A 5 0.01 -8.70 -15.34
N LEU A 6 -0.84 -8.22 -16.28
CA LEU A 6 -0.51 -7.10 -17.16
C LEU A 6 -0.47 -5.75 -16.40
N ASN A 7 -1.14 -5.68 -15.24
CA ASN A 7 -1.16 -4.48 -14.40
C ASN A 7 -0.08 -4.50 -13.31
N LEU A 8 0.73 -5.57 -13.22
CA LEU A 8 1.83 -5.60 -12.27
C LEU A 8 2.93 -4.61 -12.67
N TYR A 9 3.46 -3.92 -11.68
CA TYR A 9 4.68 -3.16 -11.84
C TYR A 9 5.86 -4.11 -12.10
N THR A 10 6.66 -3.83 -13.13
CA THR A 10 7.66 -4.77 -13.64
C THR A 10 9.11 -4.32 -13.48
N LYS A 11 9.34 -3.04 -13.17
CA LYS A 11 10.68 -2.47 -13.08
C LYS A 11 11.32 -2.65 -11.70
N THR A 12 12.44 -1.98 -11.46
CA THR A 12 13.19 -2.06 -10.21
C THR A 12 12.49 -1.38 -9.03
N ARG A 13 12.86 -1.77 -7.83
CA ARG A 13 12.40 -1.17 -6.59
C ARG A 13 12.76 0.32 -6.49
N ASN A 14 13.97 0.69 -6.92
CA ASN A 14 14.40 2.08 -6.86
C ASN A 14 13.54 2.98 -7.76
N GLU A 15 13.26 2.56 -8.99
CA GLU A 15 12.35 3.30 -9.88
C GLU A 15 10.94 3.40 -9.29
N TYR A 16 10.47 2.35 -8.60
CA TYR A 16 9.18 2.38 -7.91
C TYR A 16 9.16 3.37 -6.75
N PHE A 17 10.23 3.41 -5.98
CA PHE A 17 10.36 4.36 -4.87
C PHE A 17 10.43 5.81 -5.36
N ASP A 18 11.17 6.09 -6.42
CA ASP A 18 11.19 7.41 -7.05
C ASP A 18 9.80 7.83 -7.55
N TYR A 19 9.06 6.89 -8.13
CA TYR A 19 7.68 7.10 -8.53
C TYR A 19 6.77 7.45 -7.33
N LEU A 20 6.83 6.68 -6.23
CA LEU A 20 6.04 6.95 -5.02
C LEU A 20 6.40 8.29 -4.39
N LYS A 21 7.68 8.64 -4.37
CA LYS A 21 8.16 9.95 -3.90
C LYS A 21 7.60 11.09 -4.74
N SER A 22 7.59 10.93 -6.05
CA SER A 22 6.99 11.92 -6.95
C SER A 22 5.51 12.14 -6.65
N LEU A 23 4.73 11.07 -6.49
CA LEU A 23 3.32 11.16 -6.12
C LEU A 23 3.12 11.91 -4.79
N LEU A 24 3.92 11.56 -3.78
CA LEU A 24 3.83 12.17 -2.45
C LEU A 24 4.14 13.67 -2.48
N LEU A 25 5.15 14.08 -3.24
CA LEU A 25 5.57 15.48 -3.31
C LEU A 25 4.62 16.34 -4.16
N HIS A 26 3.98 15.75 -5.18
CA HIS A 26 2.99 16.45 -6.02
C HIS A 26 1.55 16.27 -5.51
N GLU A 27 1.36 15.64 -4.34
CA GLU A 27 0.05 15.39 -3.72
C GLU A 27 -0.92 14.62 -4.63
N GLU A 28 -0.36 13.76 -5.49
CA GLU A 28 -1.13 12.90 -6.36
C GLU A 28 -1.64 11.67 -5.61
N LYS A 29 -2.92 11.34 -5.80
CA LYS A 29 -3.53 10.17 -5.17
C LYS A 29 -3.28 8.92 -5.97
N LYS A 30 -2.82 7.87 -5.29
CA LYS A 30 -2.61 6.56 -5.90
C LYS A 30 -3.00 5.45 -4.93
N PHE A 31 -3.74 4.47 -5.44
CA PHE A 31 -4.02 3.26 -4.68
C PHE A 31 -2.95 2.22 -5.01
N VAL A 32 -2.18 1.83 -4.00
CA VAL A 32 -1.10 0.84 -4.11
C VAL A 32 -1.59 -0.49 -3.53
N ILE A 33 -1.52 -1.54 -4.34
CA ILE A 33 -1.91 -2.89 -3.96
C ILE A 33 -0.66 -3.77 -3.87
N THR A 34 -0.37 -4.27 -2.67
CA THR A 34 0.72 -5.23 -2.43
C THR A 34 0.17 -6.64 -2.61
N ALA A 35 0.22 -7.14 -3.85
CA ALA A 35 -0.46 -8.36 -4.22
C ALA A 35 0.40 -9.62 -4.02
N ASN A 36 -0.26 -10.67 -3.58
CA ASN A 36 0.26 -12.04 -3.58
C ASN A 36 -0.69 -12.97 -4.35
N THR A 37 -0.39 -14.27 -4.41
CA THR A 37 -1.23 -15.24 -5.12
C THR A 37 -2.65 -15.32 -4.56
N GLU A 38 -2.82 -15.17 -3.26
CA GLU A 38 -4.12 -15.16 -2.59
C GLU A 38 -4.95 -13.94 -3.02
N THR A 39 -4.32 -12.75 -3.10
CA THR A 39 -4.97 -11.54 -3.62
C THR A 39 -5.54 -11.75 -5.03
N PHE A 40 -4.79 -12.42 -5.90
CA PHE A 40 -5.25 -12.72 -7.26
C PHE A 40 -6.38 -13.77 -7.28
N MET A 41 -6.34 -14.74 -6.37
CA MET A 41 -7.43 -15.71 -6.23
C MET A 41 -8.71 -15.04 -5.72
N LEU A 42 -8.60 -14.19 -4.71
CA LEU A 42 -9.74 -13.41 -4.22
C LEU A 42 -10.36 -12.53 -5.32
N GLY A 43 -9.54 -11.93 -6.19
CA GLY A 43 -10.04 -11.16 -7.32
C GLY A 43 -10.85 -11.96 -8.35
N ILE A 44 -10.75 -13.31 -8.37
CA ILE A 44 -11.59 -14.16 -9.22
C ILE A 44 -12.97 -14.36 -8.58
N GLU A 45 -13.04 -14.38 -7.26
CA GLU A 45 -14.22 -14.72 -6.48
C GLU A 45 -15.01 -13.47 -6.06
N ASP A 46 -14.33 -12.33 -5.91
CA ASP A 46 -14.88 -11.08 -5.42
C ASP A 46 -14.83 -10.00 -6.51
N LYS A 47 -15.99 -9.45 -6.85
CA LYS A 47 -16.13 -8.45 -7.91
C LYS A 47 -15.41 -7.13 -7.58
N GLU A 48 -15.45 -6.68 -6.33
CA GLU A 48 -14.82 -5.42 -5.92
C GLU A 48 -13.29 -5.55 -6.00
N ILE A 49 -12.75 -6.67 -5.51
CA ILE A 49 -11.31 -6.96 -5.62
C ILE A 49 -10.90 -7.10 -7.08
N ASN A 50 -11.72 -7.75 -7.92
CA ASN A 50 -11.47 -7.83 -9.36
C ASN A 50 -11.37 -6.43 -9.98
N GLU A 51 -12.34 -5.55 -9.72
CA GLU A 51 -12.35 -4.19 -10.24
C GLU A 51 -11.10 -3.40 -9.81
N MET A 52 -10.63 -3.60 -8.57
CA MET A 52 -9.39 -2.99 -8.09
C MET A 52 -8.15 -3.51 -8.83
N LEU A 53 -8.09 -4.81 -9.13
CA LEU A 53 -6.94 -5.45 -9.79
C LEU A 53 -6.87 -5.17 -11.29
N ILE A 54 -7.99 -4.91 -11.96
CA ILE A 54 -8.01 -4.56 -13.39
C ILE A 54 -7.96 -3.06 -13.66
N ASN A 55 -8.11 -2.22 -12.65
CA ASN A 55 -8.10 -0.77 -12.80
C ASN A 55 -6.68 -0.27 -13.14
N PRO A 56 -6.44 0.31 -14.33
CA PRO A 56 -5.11 0.77 -14.73
C PRO A 56 -4.62 1.99 -13.94
N ASN A 57 -5.51 2.64 -13.21
CA ASN A 57 -5.13 3.74 -12.33
C ASN A 57 -4.52 3.27 -11.00
N ASN A 58 -4.69 2.01 -10.64
CA ASN A 58 -4.06 1.45 -9.45
C ASN A 58 -2.62 1.02 -9.75
N SER A 59 -1.79 0.99 -8.72
CA SER A 59 -0.44 0.49 -8.79
C SER A 59 -0.36 -0.85 -8.08
N ILE A 60 -0.01 -1.92 -8.79
CA ILE A 60 0.03 -3.27 -8.23
C ILE A 60 1.47 -3.76 -8.22
N ILE A 61 1.99 -4.11 -7.05
CA ILE A 61 3.32 -4.70 -6.89
C ILE A 61 3.24 -6.18 -6.53
N ALA A 62 4.17 -6.97 -7.04
CA ALA A 62 4.28 -8.39 -6.73
C ALA A 62 5.02 -8.59 -5.40
N ASP A 63 4.29 -8.60 -4.28
CA ASP A 63 4.85 -8.88 -2.97
C ASP A 63 5.24 -10.36 -2.82
N GLY A 64 4.40 -11.27 -3.30
CA GLY A 64 4.64 -12.71 -3.23
C GLY A 64 5.53 -13.25 -4.35
N ILE A 65 6.54 -14.06 -3.99
CA ILE A 65 7.41 -14.75 -4.99
C ILE A 65 6.60 -15.61 -5.99
N GLY A 66 5.43 -16.09 -5.57
CA GLY A 66 4.51 -16.84 -6.45
C GLY A 66 4.02 -16.01 -7.63
N LEU A 67 3.73 -14.72 -7.43
CA LEU A 67 3.34 -13.83 -8.54
C LEU A 67 4.50 -13.56 -9.48
N VAL A 68 5.72 -13.36 -8.97
CA VAL A 68 6.92 -13.17 -9.79
C VAL A 68 7.15 -14.38 -10.69
N LYS A 69 7.08 -15.59 -10.11
CA LYS A 69 7.20 -16.84 -10.89
C LYS A 69 6.07 -17.00 -11.91
N GLY A 70 4.82 -16.72 -11.51
CA GLY A 70 3.66 -16.79 -12.39
C GLY A 70 3.72 -15.80 -13.54
N ALA A 71 4.23 -14.59 -13.30
CA ALA A 71 4.46 -13.59 -14.32
C ALA A 71 5.47 -14.07 -15.38
N ARG A 72 6.60 -14.62 -14.93
CA ARG A 72 7.63 -15.18 -15.83
C ARG A 72 7.12 -16.32 -16.69
N ILE A 73 6.31 -17.24 -16.14
CA ILE A 73 5.65 -18.30 -16.91
C ILE A 73 4.73 -17.72 -18.01
N LYS A 74 4.18 -16.53 -17.78
CA LYS A 74 3.31 -15.82 -18.76
C LYS A 74 4.08 -14.91 -19.71
N GLY A 75 5.41 -14.93 -19.66
CA GLY A 75 6.28 -14.13 -20.52
C GLY A 75 6.42 -12.66 -20.07
N LEU A 76 6.05 -12.35 -18.83
CA LEU A 76 6.27 -11.04 -18.23
C LEU A 76 7.52 -11.10 -17.35
N ASP A 77 8.49 -10.27 -17.65
CA ASP A 77 9.70 -10.17 -16.86
C ASP A 77 9.51 -9.11 -15.76
N ILE A 78 9.47 -9.58 -14.51
CA ILE A 78 9.50 -8.72 -13.33
C ILE A 78 10.95 -8.66 -12.89
N GLU A 79 11.57 -7.48 -13.02
CA GLU A 79 12.98 -7.27 -12.72
C GLU A 79 13.26 -7.53 -11.24
N GLU A 80 12.43 -6.99 -10.35
CA GLU A 80 12.63 -7.09 -8.91
C GLU A 80 11.31 -7.32 -8.17
N ARG A 81 11.36 -8.17 -7.13
CA ARG A 81 10.26 -8.33 -6.18
C ARG A 81 10.24 -7.13 -5.24
N ILE A 82 9.07 -6.48 -5.12
CA ILE A 82 8.87 -5.34 -4.21
C ILE A 82 7.86 -5.76 -3.15
N THR A 83 8.26 -5.70 -1.88
CA THR A 83 7.38 -6.10 -0.77
C THR A 83 6.59 -4.92 -0.21
N GLY A 84 5.39 -5.20 0.34
CA GLY A 84 4.61 -4.18 1.03
C GLY A 84 5.35 -3.58 2.22
N VAL A 85 6.18 -4.37 2.89
CA VAL A 85 7.02 -3.89 4.01
C VAL A 85 8.06 -2.88 3.54
N ASP A 86 8.72 -3.13 2.40
CA ASP A 86 9.70 -2.21 1.83
C ASP A 86 9.04 -0.88 1.43
N VAL A 87 7.86 -0.97 0.79
CA VAL A 87 7.07 0.22 0.42
C VAL A 87 6.65 1.00 1.65
N ALA A 88 6.13 0.34 2.69
CA ALA A 88 5.71 0.99 3.91
C ALA A 88 6.87 1.72 4.62
N LYS A 89 8.01 1.07 4.76
CA LYS A 89 9.22 1.68 5.33
C LYS A 89 9.66 2.89 4.54
N TYR A 90 9.76 2.75 3.22
CA TYR A 90 10.16 3.86 2.34
C TYR A 90 9.21 5.06 2.46
N LEU A 91 7.90 4.82 2.44
CA LEU A 91 6.90 5.89 2.60
C LEU A 91 6.98 6.56 3.97
N LEU A 92 7.20 5.79 5.05
CA LEU A 92 7.42 6.37 6.38
C LEU A 92 8.66 7.26 6.42
N GLU A 93 9.78 6.85 5.79
CA GLU A 93 10.97 7.67 5.68
C GLU A 93 10.72 8.98 4.91
N GLU A 94 10.08 8.91 3.74
CA GLU A 94 9.78 10.10 2.93
C GLU A 94 8.75 11.00 3.61
N CYS A 95 7.74 10.44 4.28
CA CYS A 95 6.79 11.20 5.09
C CYS A 95 7.48 11.92 6.25
N SER A 96 8.45 11.28 6.91
CA SER A 96 9.24 11.90 7.98
C SER A 96 10.08 13.07 7.46
N LYS A 97 10.78 12.90 6.33
CA LYS A 97 11.60 13.96 5.71
C LYS A 97 10.78 15.18 5.26
N ASN A 98 9.52 14.97 4.92
CA ASN A 98 8.66 15.99 4.33
C ASN A 98 7.51 16.44 5.26
N ASN A 99 7.52 16.05 6.53
CA ASN A 99 6.50 16.39 7.54
C ASN A 99 5.06 16.06 7.08
N LYS A 100 4.90 14.91 6.43
CA LYS A 100 3.62 14.46 5.88
C LYS A 100 2.75 13.76 6.92
N LYS A 101 1.44 13.79 6.69
CA LYS A 101 0.44 13.14 7.53
C LYS A 101 0.23 11.69 7.11
N VAL A 102 0.35 10.78 8.06
CA VAL A 102 0.12 9.35 7.86
C VAL A 102 -1.10 8.91 8.65
N PHE A 103 -1.97 8.14 8.01
CA PHE A 103 -3.11 7.50 8.64
C PHE A 103 -2.94 5.98 8.60
N ILE A 104 -3.19 5.31 9.73
CA ILE A 104 -3.00 3.87 9.86
C ILE A 104 -4.34 3.20 10.15
N PHE A 105 -4.73 2.25 9.31
CA PHE A 105 -5.95 1.48 9.46
C PHE A 105 -5.68 -0.01 9.45
N GLY A 106 -6.15 -0.71 10.46
CA GLY A 106 -6.00 -2.16 10.59
C GLY A 106 -5.36 -2.58 11.91
N ALA A 107 -5.00 -3.85 12.03
CA ALA A 107 -4.42 -4.46 13.20
C ALA A 107 -5.30 -4.37 14.47
N LYS A 108 -4.82 -4.97 15.57
CA LYS A 108 -5.43 -4.85 16.90
C LYS A 108 -4.87 -3.64 17.64
N GLU A 109 -5.61 -3.14 18.63
CA GLU A 109 -5.26 -1.97 19.42
C GLU A 109 -3.85 -2.05 20.03
N GLU A 110 -3.50 -3.20 20.59
CA GLU A 110 -2.17 -3.44 21.16
C GLU A 110 -1.05 -3.29 20.12
N VAL A 111 -1.28 -3.77 18.90
CA VAL A 111 -0.32 -3.67 17.78
C VAL A 111 -0.20 -2.22 17.34
N LEU A 112 -1.31 -1.50 17.23
CA LEU A 112 -1.33 -0.08 16.89
C LEU A 112 -0.55 0.76 17.92
N GLY A 113 -0.71 0.46 19.22
CA GLY A 113 0.04 1.11 20.27
C GLY A 113 1.55 0.92 20.14
N LYS A 114 2.00 -0.30 19.86
CA LYS A 114 3.43 -0.60 19.61
C LYS A 114 3.92 0.11 18.34
N MET A 115 3.14 0.06 17.26
CA MET A 115 3.46 0.71 16.00
C MET A 115 3.59 2.23 16.15
N LYS A 116 2.66 2.86 16.87
CA LYS A 116 2.73 4.29 17.17
C LYS A 116 4.04 4.67 17.86
N LYS A 117 4.45 3.88 18.86
CA LYS A 117 5.71 4.11 19.57
C LYS A 117 6.90 4.06 18.63
N VAL A 118 7.03 2.99 17.84
CA VAL A 118 8.11 2.83 16.86
C VAL A 118 8.13 3.98 15.86
N ILE A 119 6.99 4.32 15.27
CA ILE A 119 6.90 5.42 14.30
C ILE A 119 7.33 6.74 14.92
N THR A 120 6.90 7.04 16.14
CA THR A 120 7.25 8.29 16.81
C THR A 120 8.74 8.37 17.16
N GLU A 121 9.35 7.23 17.51
CA GLU A 121 10.77 7.15 17.88
C GLU A 121 11.70 7.17 16.65
N GLU A 122 11.34 6.46 15.58
CA GLU A 122 12.21 6.28 14.42
C GLU A 122 11.97 7.32 13.30
N TYR A 123 10.77 7.90 13.22
CA TYR A 123 10.36 8.80 12.13
C TYR A 123 9.81 10.14 12.69
N SER A 124 10.68 10.92 13.31
CA SER A 124 10.32 12.11 14.08
C SER A 124 9.56 13.20 13.33
N GLY A 125 9.66 13.26 12.00
CA GLY A 125 8.96 14.24 11.16
C GLY A 125 7.55 13.82 10.77
N ILE A 126 7.11 12.58 11.06
CA ILE A 126 5.78 12.10 10.69
C ILE A 126 4.71 12.74 11.59
N ILE A 127 3.61 13.13 10.96
CA ILE A 127 2.39 13.54 11.66
C ILE A 127 1.41 12.36 11.58
N ILE A 128 1.22 11.62 12.69
CA ILE A 128 0.19 10.59 12.76
C ILE A 128 -1.17 11.27 12.86
N SER A 129 -1.90 11.33 11.75
CA SER A 129 -3.20 12.00 11.63
C SER A 129 -4.36 11.17 12.19
N GLY A 130 -4.19 9.86 12.28
CA GLY A 130 -5.15 8.95 12.90
C GLY A 130 -4.69 7.50 12.84
N MET A 131 -5.27 6.70 13.74
CA MET A 131 -5.07 5.24 13.77
C MET A 131 -6.40 4.59 14.13
N ILE A 132 -6.81 3.55 13.38
CA ILE A 132 -8.06 2.82 13.62
C ILE A 132 -7.79 1.33 13.68
N ASN A 133 -8.28 0.71 14.74
CA ASN A 133 -8.31 -0.73 14.90
C ASN A 133 -9.23 -1.38 13.84
N GLY A 134 -8.70 -2.35 13.10
CA GLY A 134 -9.42 -3.03 12.02
C GLY A 134 -10.53 -3.99 12.48
N TYR A 135 -10.71 -4.19 13.79
CA TYR A 135 -11.67 -5.12 14.38
C TYR A 135 -12.82 -4.44 15.14
N ILE A 136 -12.91 -3.11 15.11
CA ILE A 136 -14.03 -2.39 15.72
C ILE A 136 -15.28 -2.50 14.84
N ASN A 137 -16.46 -2.41 15.48
CA ASN A 137 -17.72 -2.27 14.78
C ASN A 137 -17.76 -0.91 14.06
N ASN A 138 -18.46 -0.85 12.91
CA ASN A 138 -18.59 0.36 12.09
C ASN A 138 -17.25 0.99 11.65
N LYS A 139 -16.20 0.15 11.52
CA LYS A 139 -14.86 0.59 11.14
C LYS A 139 -14.82 1.42 9.87
N ASP A 140 -15.64 1.08 8.88
CA ASP A 140 -15.66 1.73 7.58
C ASP A 140 -16.24 3.15 7.68
N GLU A 141 -17.30 3.34 8.45
CA GLU A 141 -17.88 4.67 8.70
C GLU A 141 -16.92 5.56 9.49
N VAL A 142 -16.27 4.99 10.53
CA VAL A 142 -15.26 5.68 11.34
C VAL A 142 -14.07 6.07 10.47
N PHE A 143 -13.59 5.16 9.64
CA PHE A 143 -12.49 5.39 8.71
C PHE A 143 -12.80 6.55 7.76
N VAL A 144 -13.94 6.49 7.05
CA VAL A 144 -14.34 7.54 6.09
C VAL A 144 -14.47 8.89 6.76
N LYS A 145 -15.05 8.95 7.97
CA LYS A 145 -15.18 10.19 8.74
C LYS A 145 -13.79 10.77 9.07
N MET A 146 -12.93 9.95 9.66
CA MET A 146 -11.60 10.40 10.08
C MET A 146 -10.72 10.85 8.91
N ILE A 147 -10.74 10.13 7.77
CA ILE A 147 -9.99 10.54 6.57
C ILE A 147 -10.45 11.91 6.06
N LYS A 148 -11.76 12.18 6.07
CA LYS A 148 -12.30 13.50 5.67
C LYS A 148 -11.88 14.63 6.61
N GLU A 149 -11.81 14.35 7.91
CA GLU A 149 -11.45 15.34 8.95
C GLU A 149 -9.95 15.60 8.98
N THR A 150 -9.13 14.54 8.91
CA THR A 150 -7.68 14.63 9.12
C THR A 150 -6.90 14.90 7.84
N LYS A 151 -7.46 14.53 6.68
CA LYS A 151 -6.86 14.69 5.34
C LYS A 151 -5.41 14.23 5.31
N PRO A 152 -5.14 12.92 5.48
CA PRO A 152 -3.80 12.38 5.43
C PRO A 152 -3.20 12.48 4.02
N ASP A 153 -1.88 12.49 3.96
CA ASP A 153 -1.13 12.40 2.70
C ASP A 153 -0.93 10.92 2.29
N VAL A 154 -0.79 10.02 3.31
CA VAL A 154 -0.62 8.57 3.15
C VAL A 154 -1.47 7.82 4.17
#